data_f1e0ede94f0eb3dc0a5be079fdd77870
#
_entry.id   f1e0ede94f0eb3dc0a5be079fdd77870
#
_cell.length_a   1.000
_cell.length_b   1.000
_cell.length_c   1.000
_cell.angle_alpha   90.00
_cell.angle_beta   90.00
_cell.angle_gamma   90.00
#
_symmetry.space_group_name_H-M   'P 1'
#
loop_
_entity.id
_entity.type
_entity.pdbx_description
1 polymer ?
#
loop_
_entity_poly.entity_id
_entity_poly.type
_entity_poly.pdbx_seq_one_letter_code
_entity_poly.pdbx_strand_id
1 'polypeptide(L)'
;MNVIEIFASIDGEGSRQGLLTTFLRLHDCNIRCSYCDTTYSYGIDSVFTEMTICEVADVIESLGNHRITITGGEPLLQEAAVVELIDELTRRKALKIQTSTSSQSDLNPINDVDKFGKRKIPNISYYDFNIETNGTIVPSFHRDNVWFTYDYKTPSSLAEEFMNIDIFKVATECDLIKFVVGSPEDLDCMRRIISKYPTVAQIYVSPVWGQIEAASIIDYMKTYNLQNVRFQLQIHKFVWDPDAKGV
;
A
#
# COMPACT_ATOMS: atom_id res chain seq x y z
N MET A 1 -0.98 8.66 17.28
CA MET A 1 -0.20 8.29 16.07
C MET A 1 0.69 9.45 15.69
N ASN A 2 1.90 9.18 15.27
CA ASN A 2 2.81 10.19 14.71
C ASN A 2 2.61 10.24 13.19
N VAL A 3 1.97 11.29 12.70
CA VAL A 3 1.49 11.42 11.32
C VAL A 3 2.31 12.46 10.58
N ILE A 4 2.81 12.11 9.39
CA ILE A 4 3.48 13.05 8.48
C ILE A 4 2.43 13.79 7.65
N GLU A 5 1.53 13.06 7.00
CA GLU A 5 0.51 13.62 6.11
C GLU A 5 -0.67 12.69 5.92
N ILE A 6 -1.85 13.27 5.63
CA ILE A 6 -3.05 12.53 5.20
C ILE A 6 -3.60 13.26 3.98
N PHE A 7 -3.71 12.57 2.84
CA PHE A 7 -4.13 13.18 1.59
C PHE A 7 -4.86 12.19 0.68
N ALA A 8 -5.63 12.68 -0.28
CA ALA A 8 -6.28 11.88 -1.30
C ALA A 8 -5.50 11.96 -2.62
N SER A 9 -5.24 10.80 -3.24
CA SER A 9 -4.58 10.70 -4.53
C SER A 9 -5.00 9.42 -5.25
N ILE A 10 -4.31 9.08 -6.33
CA ILE A 10 -4.39 7.75 -6.95
C ILE A 10 -3.33 6.83 -6.35
N ASP A 11 -3.66 5.55 -6.21
CA ASP A 11 -2.65 4.54 -5.90
C ASP A 11 -1.70 4.39 -7.09
N GLY A 12 -0.41 4.60 -6.85
CA GLY A 12 0.61 4.61 -7.92
C GLY A 12 1.12 3.24 -8.30
N GLU A 13 0.85 2.23 -7.47
CA GLU A 13 1.42 0.89 -7.55
C GLU A 13 0.44 -0.17 -7.03
N GLY A 14 0.86 -1.44 -7.11
CA GLY A 14 0.12 -2.57 -6.59
C GLY A 14 -1.15 -2.90 -7.38
N SER A 15 -2.03 -3.67 -6.77
CA SER A 15 -3.29 -4.12 -7.37
C SER A 15 -4.31 -3.00 -7.56
N ARG A 16 -4.12 -1.87 -6.88
CA ARG A 16 -5.00 -0.70 -6.94
C ARG A 16 -4.50 0.41 -7.85
N GLN A 17 -3.42 0.20 -8.59
CA GLN A 17 -2.84 1.22 -9.46
C GLN A 17 -3.91 1.98 -10.26
N GLY A 18 -3.90 3.31 -10.14
CA GLY A 18 -4.84 4.21 -10.81
C GLY A 18 -6.18 4.41 -10.09
N LEU A 19 -6.43 3.76 -8.96
CA LEU A 19 -7.65 3.95 -8.18
C LEU A 19 -7.48 5.08 -7.15
N LEU A 20 -8.55 5.88 -6.94
CA LEU A 20 -8.56 6.89 -5.87
C LEU A 20 -8.47 6.22 -4.51
N THR A 21 -7.58 6.73 -3.68
CA THR A 21 -7.33 6.26 -2.31
C THR A 21 -6.99 7.44 -1.39
N THR A 22 -7.14 7.24 -0.08
CA THR A 22 -6.61 8.14 0.94
C THR A 22 -5.31 7.54 1.47
N PHE A 23 -4.24 8.30 1.41
CA PHE A 23 -2.96 7.96 2.01
C PHE A 23 -2.88 8.47 3.45
N LEU A 24 -2.46 7.61 4.35
CA LEU A 24 -1.98 7.96 5.69
C LEU A 24 -0.50 7.64 5.75
N ARG A 25 0.35 8.67 5.79
CA ARG A 25 1.80 8.51 5.93
C ARG A 25 2.23 8.71 7.37
N LEU A 26 2.81 7.67 7.94
CA LEU A 26 3.29 7.65 9.33
C LEU A 26 4.76 8.04 9.42
N HIS A 27 5.11 8.58 10.57
CA HIS A 27 6.48 8.98 10.91
C HIS A 27 7.33 7.78 11.33
N ASP A 28 8.63 7.88 11.05
CA ASP A 28 9.73 7.00 11.38
C ASP A 28 9.86 5.75 10.52
N CYS A 29 11.10 5.29 10.35
CA CYS A 29 11.47 4.09 9.63
C CYS A 29 12.69 3.45 10.29
N ASN A 30 12.72 2.13 10.34
CA ASN A 30 13.80 1.36 10.96
C ASN A 30 14.96 1.03 9.99
N ILE A 31 14.83 1.39 8.70
CA ILE A 31 15.89 1.25 7.69
C ILE A 31 16.17 2.56 6.95
N ARG A 32 17.24 2.60 6.16
CA ARG A 32 17.66 3.78 5.38
C ARG A 32 18.02 3.32 3.97
N CYS A 33 17.02 3.30 3.08
CA CYS A 33 17.22 2.90 1.69
C CYS A 33 17.91 4.00 0.89
N SER A 34 18.85 3.62 0.03
CA SER A 34 19.61 4.54 -0.82
C SER A 34 18.75 5.36 -1.79
N TYR A 35 17.65 4.76 -2.27
CA TYR A 35 16.71 5.37 -3.22
C TYR A 35 15.37 5.75 -2.59
N CYS A 36 15.34 5.99 -1.26
CA CYS A 36 14.11 6.37 -0.57
C CYS A 36 13.60 7.72 -1.07
N ASP A 37 12.39 7.76 -1.58
CA ASP A 37 11.71 8.99 -2.05
C ASP A 37 10.95 9.72 -0.92
N THR A 38 10.91 9.12 0.28
CA THR A 38 10.15 9.64 1.43
C THR A 38 11.08 9.92 2.62
N THR A 39 12.29 10.41 2.37
CA THR A 39 13.29 10.69 3.42
C THR A 39 12.80 11.70 4.47
N TYR A 40 11.83 12.53 4.12
CA TYR A 40 11.20 13.50 5.03
C TYR A 40 10.28 12.84 6.09
N SER A 41 9.96 11.55 5.96
CA SER A 41 9.15 10.82 6.95
C SER A 41 9.95 10.33 8.15
N TYR A 42 11.26 10.43 8.12
CA TYR A 42 12.13 9.97 9.19
C TYR A 42 13.37 10.86 9.33
N GLY A 43 14.04 10.75 10.44
CA GLY A 43 15.26 11.52 10.75
C GLY A 43 15.02 12.59 11.80
N ILE A 44 16.11 13.24 12.23
CA ILE A 44 16.09 14.15 13.37
C ILE A 44 15.31 15.45 13.09
N ASP A 45 15.24 15.85 11.81
CA ASP A 45 14.53 17.06 11.38
C ASP A 45 13.15 16.76 10.77
N SER A 46 12.69 15.50 10.87
CA SER A 46 11.38 15.11 10.37
C SER A 46 10.27 15.76 11.20
N VAL A 47 9.39 16.49 10.52
CA VAL A 47 8.25 17.15 11.16
C VAL A 47 7.03 16.24 11.06
N PHE A 48 6.43 15.93 12.19
CA PHE A 48 5.20 15.15 12.28
C PHE A 48 4.21 15.79 13.26
N THR A 49 2.97 15.39 13.16
CA THR A 49 1.90 15.77 14.09
C THR A 49 1.49 14.57 14.92
N GLU A 50 1.49 14.71 16.23
CA GLU A 50 0.85 13.72 17.11
C GLU A 50 -0.67 13.89 16.99
N MET A 51 -1.34 12.84 16.58
CA MET A 51 -2.81 12.80 16.42
C MET A 51 -3.39 11.61 17.18
N THR A 52 -4.55 11.82 17.77
CA THR A 52 -5.37 10.72 18.31
C THR A 52 -5.95 9.90 17.18
N ILE A 53 -6.36 8.66 17.48
CA ILE A 53 -7.05 7.79 16.51
C ILE A 53 -8.32 8.46 15.97
N CYS A 54 -9.07 9.14 16.84
CA CYS A 54 -10.29 9.84 16.42
C CYS A 54 -10.02 10.98 15.46
N GLU A 55 -8.99 11.79 15.68
CA GLU A 55 -8.60 12.89 14.78
C GLU A 55 -8.16 12.37 13.42
N VAL A 56 -7.34 11.30 13.38
CA VAL A 56 -6.94 10.66 12.12
C VAL A 56 -8.16 10.13 11.37
N ALA A 57 -9.07 9.45 12.08
CA ALA A 57 -10.30 8.92 11.49
C ALA A 57 -11.21 10.04 10.94
N ASP A 58 -11.32 11.18 11.64
CA ASP A 58 -12.11 12.33 11.19
C ASP A 58 -11.56 12.90 9.89
N VAL A 59 -10.24 13.06 9.77
CA VAL A 59 -9.59 13.52 8.54
C VAL A 59 -9.82 12.55 7.39
N ILE A 60 -9.60 11.24 7.61
CA ILE A 60 -9.81 10.20 6.59
C ILE A 60 -11.28 10.22 6.10
N GLU A 61 -12.24 10.29 7.02
CA GLU A 61 -13.67 10.35 6.67
C GLU A 61 -14.01 11.60 5.87
N SER A 62 -13.39 12.74 6.17
CA SER A 62 -13.61 14.00 5.45
C SER A 62 -13.18 13.95 3.98
N LEU A 63 -12.17 13.12 3.65
CA LEU A 63 -11.69 12.91 2.28
C LEU A 63 -12.62 12.00 1.45
N GLY A 64 -13.51 11.24 2.08
CA GLY A 64 -14.62 10.53 1.44
C GLY A 64 -14.24 9.25 0.68
N ASN A 65 -12.99 8.84 0.65
CA ASN A 65 -12.57 7.58 0.03
C ASN A 65 -12.84 6.40 0.96
N HIS A 66 -13.16 5.24 0.37
CA HIS A 66 -13.27 3.98 1.11
C HIS A 66 -12.00 3.15 1.04
N ARG A 67 -11.08 3.47 0.14
CA ARG A 67 -9.76 2.85 0.03
C ARG A 67 -8.76 3.68 0.82
N ILE A 68 -8.02 3.01 1.68
CA ILE A 68 -7.01 3.64 2.54
C ILE A 68 -5.69 2.91 2.31
N THR A 69 -4.64 3.65 2.01
CA THR A 69 -3.27 3.14 1.99
C THR A 69 -2.51 3.72 3.16
N ILE A 70 -2.13 2.86 4.10
CA ILE A 70 -1.31 3.21 5.26
C ILE A 70 0.13 2.92 4.89
N THR A 71 0.95 3.95 4.87
CA THR A 71 2.34 3.93 4.45
C THR A 71 3.17 4.82 5.36
N GLY A 72 4.34 5.22 4.96
CA GLY A 72 5.12 6.20 5.71
C GLY A 72 6.59 5.97 5.59
N GLY A 73 7.30 6.03 6.71
CA GLY A 73 8.56 5.38 6.90
C GLY A 73 8.34 3.86 6.97
N GLU A 74 7.99 3.36 8.17
CA GLU A 74 7.53 1.97 8.36
C GLU A 74 6.29 1.96 9.26
N PRO A 75 5.09 1.71 8.71
CA PRO A 75 3.84 1.78 9.49
C PRO A 75 3.75 0.75 10.62
N LEU A 76 4.42 -0.39 10.50
CA LEU A 76 4.39 -1.44 11.53
C LEU A 76 5.21 -1.09 12.77
N LEU A 77 6.00 -0.01 12.77
CA LEU A 77 6.56 0.57 14.00
C LEU A 77 5.45 1.15 14.91
N GLN A 78 4.30 1.49 14.33
CA GLN A 78 3.11 1.98 15.04
C GLN A 78 1.95 0.98 14.94
N GLU A 79 2.23 -0.34 14.83
CA GLU A 79 1.25 -1.40 14.54
C GLU A 79 0.02 -1.34 15.45
N ALA A 80 0.20 -1.19 16.75
CA ALA A 80 -0.93 -1.12 17.70
C ALA A 80 -1.89 0.04 17.36
N ALA A 81 -1.36 1.21 17.02
CA ALA A 81 -2.17 2.36 16.64
C ALA A 81 -2.80 2.19 15.25
N VAL A 82 -2.12 1.50 14.31
CA VAL A 82 -2.69 1.14 13.00
C VAL A 82 -3.89 0.21 13.17
N VAL A 83 -3.78 -0.81 14.00
CA VAL A 83 -4.88 -1.75 14.30
C VAL A 83 -6.07 -1.00 14.92
N GLU A 84 -5.81 -0.15 15.92
CA GLU A 84 -6.86 0.65 16.57
C GLU A 84 -7.58 1.57 15.58
N LEU A 85 -6.86 2.20 14.65
CA LEU A 85 -7.43 3.04 13.60
C LEU A 85 -8.33 2.24 12.64
N ILE A 86 -7.88 1.07 12.20
CA ILE A 86 -8.65 0.17 11.33
C ILE A 86 -9.95 -0.25 12.01
N ASP A 87 -9.87 -0.67 13.27
CA ASP A 87 -11.03 -1.09 14.07
C ASP A 87 -12.00 0.09 14.28
N GLU A 88 -11.51 1.31 14.56
CA GLU A 88 -12.32 2.52 14.72
C GLU A 88 -13.04 2.93 13.42
N LEU A 89 -12.34 2.99 12.29
CA LEU A 89 -12.94 3.33 11.00
C LEU A 89 -14.00 2.28 10.59
N THR A 90 -13.70 0.99 10.80
CA THR A 90 -14.63 -0.11 10.53
C THR A 90 -15.88 0.01 11.39
N ARG A 91 -15.74 0.30 12.69
CA ARG A 91 -16.84 0.53 13.63
C ARG A 91 -17.70 1.72 13.22
N ARG A 92 -17.09 2.86 12.88
CA ARG A 92 -17.79 4.08 12.42
C ARG A 92 -18.61 3.81 11.16
N LYS A 93 -18.06 3.09 10.20
CA LYS A 93 -18.73 2.73 8.95
C LYS A 93 -19.94 1.85 9.20
N ALA A 94 -19.81 0.83 10.07
CA ALA A 94 -20.92 -0.06 10.43
C ALA A 94 -22.08 0.70 11.09
N LEU A 95 -21.80 1.65 11.98
CA LEU A 95 -22.82 2.49 12.62
C LEU A 95 -23.56 3.37 11.59
N LYS A 96 -22.84 3.99 10.63
CA LYS A 96 -23.46 4.79 9.57
C LYS A 96 -24.40 3.97 8.69
N ILE A 97 -24.07 2.72 8.40
CA ILE A 97 -24.92 1.81 7.62
C ILE A 97 -26.20 1.48 8.42
N GLN A 98 -26.09 1.11 9.70
CA GLN A 98 -27.25 0.80 10.54
C GLN A 98 -28.23 1.97 10.65
N THR A 99 -27.72 3.19 10.79
CA THR A 99 -28.57 4.39 10.85
C THR A 99 -29.22 4.72 9.50
N SER A 100 -28.56 4.41 8.38
CA SER A 100 -29.10 4.63 7.04
C SER A 100 -30.16 3.61 6.65
N THR A 101 -30.05 2.34 7.09
CA THR A 101 -31.03 1.27 6.79
C THR A 101 -32.30 1.39 7.62
N SER A 102 -32.28 2.05 8.77
CA SER A 102 -33.49 2.34 9.54
C SER A 102 -34.44 3.37 8.87
N SER A 103 -33.97 4.07 7.83
CA SER A 103 -34.72 5.09 7.10
C SER A 103 -35.15 4.66 5.69
N GLN A 104 -34.85 3.45 5.24
CA GLN A 104 -35.17 2.96 3.88
C GLN A 104 -35.64 1.49 3.95
N SER A 105 -36.96 1.29 3.99
CA SER A 105 -37.60 0.08 3.46
C SER A 105 -37.53 0.16 1.92
N ASP A 106 -37.07 -0.93 1.26
CA ASP A 106 -37.01 -1.16 -0.20
C ASP A 106 -35.73 -0.71 -0.93
N LEU A 107 -34.67 -1.50 -0.79
CA LEU A 107 -33.60 -1.53 -1.78
C LEU A 107 -33.47 -2.92 -2.38
N ASN A 108 -33.93 -3.06 -3.64
CA ASN A 108 -33.66 -4.22 -4.47
C ASN A 108 -32.32 -3.97 -5.20
N PRO A 109 -31.19 -4.62 -4.84
CA PRO A 109 -29.85 -4.22 -5.30
C PRO A 109 -29.55 -4.49 -6.79
N ILE A 110 -30.49 -5.10 -7.52
CA ILE A 110 -30.23 -5.56 -8.90
C ILE A 110 -30.60 -4.52 -9.97
N ASN A 111 -31.44 -3.52 -9.65
CA ASN A 111 -31.98 -2.56 -10.63
C ASN A 111 -31.73 -1.08 -10.31
N ASP A 112 -30.84 -0.75 -9.38
CA ASP A 112 -30.62 0.65 -9.01
C ASP A 112 -29.69 1.35 -10.00
N VAL A 113 -30.28 1.93 -11.02
CA VAL A 113 -29.58 2.82 -11.97
C VAL A 113 -29.94 4.28 -11.66
N ASP A 114 -29.00 5.19 -11.88
CA ASP A 114 -29.26 6.63 -11.79
C ASP A 114 -30.17 7.09 -12.95
N LYS A 115 -30.59 8.35 -12.89
CA LYS A 115 -31.42 8.97 -13.95
C LYS A 115 -30.80 8.97 -15.35
N PHE A 116 -29.55 8.55 -15.49
CA PHE A 116 -28.82 8.43 -16.77
C PHE A 116 -28.61 6.96 -17.17
N GLY A 117 -29.20 5.98 -16.47
CA GLY A 117 -29.08 4.57 -16.76
C GLY A 117 -27.74 3.94 -16.32
N LYS A 118 -26.91 4.67 -15.58
CA LYS A 118 -25.68 4.12 -14.97
C LYS A 118 -26.03 3.36 -13.71
N ARG A 119 -25.45 2.16 -13.55
CA ARG A 119 -25.56 1.45 -12.28
C ARG A 119 -25.05 2.34 -11.15
N LYS A 120 -25.87 2.56 -10.15
CA LYS A 120 -25.38 3.15 -8.89
C LYS A 120 -24.30 2.24 -8.37
N ILE A 121 -23.12 2.79 -8.12
CA ILE A 121 -22.04 2.07 -7.45
C ILE A 121 -22.62 1.60 -6.12
N PRO A 122 -22.58 0.28 -5.80
CA PRO A 122 -23.06 -0.19 -4.51
C PRO A 122 -22.42 0.67 -3.42
N ASN A 123 -23.20 1.10 -2.47
CA ASN A 123 -22.66 1.83 -1.31
C ASN A 123 -21.67 0.88 -0.66
N ILE A 124 -20.36 1.12 -0.89
CA ILE A 124 -19.32 0.21 -0.42
C ILE A 124 -19.40 0.22 1.10
N SER A 125 -19.86 -0.91 1.64
CA SER A 125 -20.24 -1.04 3.04
C SER A 125 -19.05 -1.17 3.99
N TYR A 126 -17.82 -1.12 3.48
CA TYR A 126 -16.62 -1.31 4.28
C TYR A 126 -15.47 -0.41 3.78
N TYR A 127 -14.52 -0.17 4.64
CA TYR A 127 -13.20 0.34 4.27
C TYR A 127 -12.32 -0.81 3.80
N ASP A 128 -11.39 -0.48 2.92
CA ASP A 128 -10.49 -1.37 2.24
C ASP A 128 -9.06 -0.85 2.46
N PHE A 129 -8.26 -1.54 3.27
CA PHE A 129 -6.94 -1.08 3.71
C PHE A 129 -5.81 -1.82 3.00
N ASN A 130 -4.86 -1.07 2.48
CA ASN A 130 -3.55 -1.55 2.08
C ASN A 130 -2.51 -1.02 3.07
N ILE A 131 -1.64 -1.88 3.59
CA ILE A 131 -0.50 -1.47 4.43
C ILE A 131 0.77 -1.71 3.64
N GLU A 132 1.44 -0.62 3.27
CA GLU A 132 2.73 -0.66 2.59
C GLU A 132 3.84 -0.69 3.62
N THR A 133 4.49 -1.83 3.75
CA THR A 133 5.58 -2.07 4.70
C THR A 133 6.89 -2.40 3.99
N ASN A 134 8.00 -2.03 4.58
CA ASN A 134 9.33 -2.32 4.06
C ASN A 134 9.76 -3.79 4.21
N GLY A 135 8.91 -4.66 4.76
CA GLY A 135 9.14 -6.09 4.86
C GLY A 135 10.13 -6.54 5.94
N THR A 136 10.56 -5.65 6.83
CA THR A 136 11.43 -6.00 7.96
C THR A 136 10.67 -6.57 9.15
N ILE A 137 9.39 -6.21 9.28
CA ILE A 137 8.49 -6.59 10.37
C ILE A 137 7.39 -7.49 9.80
N VAL A 138 7.16 -8.62 10.46
CA VAL A 138 6.01 -9.48 10.17
C VAL A 138 4.82 -8.96 10.96
N PRO A 139 3.68 -8.66 10.32
CA PRO A 139 2.48 -8.21 11.03
C PRO A 139 2.02 -9.23 12.07
N SER A 140 1.57 -8.75 13.23
CA SER A 140 1.03 -9.59 14.29
C SER A 140 -0.49 -9.76 14.22
N PHE A 141 -1.15 -9.15 13.22
CA PHE A 141 -2.60 -9.15 13.08
C PHE A 141 -3.04 -9.52 11.65
N HIS A 142 -4.30 -9.94 11.54
CA HIS A 142 -5.00 -10.16 10.29
C HIS A 142 -6.44 -9.60 10.39
N ARG A 143 -6.96 -9.05 9.27
CA ARG A 143 -8.35 -8.61 9.11
C ARG A 143 -8.79 -8.86 7.67
N ASP A 144 -10.03 -9.23 7.44
CA ASP A 144 -10.55 -9.59 6.11
C ASP A 144 -10.54 -8.42 5.11
N ASN A 145 -10.53 -7.19 5.62
CA ASN A 145 -10.50 -5.96 4.81
C ASN A 145 -9.13 -5.29 4.79
N VAL A 146 -8.08 -6.00 5.18
CA VAL A 146 -6.69 -5.53 5.21
C VAL A 146 -5.84 -6.48 4.41
N TRP A 147 -5.00 -5.95 3.55
CA TRP A 147 -3.89 -6.67 2.96
C TRP A 147 -2.60 -5.87 3.05
N PHE A 148 -1.49 -6.53 2.78
CA PHE A 148 -0.16 -5.97 2.88
C PHE A 148 0.52 -5.90 1.51
N THR A 149 1.23 -4.80 1.27
CA THR A 149 2.23 -4.67 0.22
C THR A 149 3.60 -4.69 0.88
N TYR A 150 4.27 -5.84 0.83
CA TYR A 150 5.62 -6.02 1.37
C TYR A 150 6.64 -5.58 0.31
N ASP A 151 7.34 -4.49 0.56
CA ASP A 151 8.39 -3.99 -0.32
C ASP A 151 9.74 -4.63 0.04
N TYR A 152 10.04 -5.78 -0.59
CA TYR A 152 11.31 -6.49 -0.38
C TYR A 152 12.48 -5.66 -0.91
N LYS A 153 13.38 -5.28 -0.02
CA LYS A 153 14.55 -4.45 -0.34
C LYS A 153 15.66 -5.28 -0.96
N THR A 154 16.05 -4.91 -2.17
CA THR A 154 17.11 -5.54 -2.97
C THR A 154 18.47 -4.91 -2.69
N PRO A 155 19.61 -5.46 -3.17
CA PRO A 155 20.94 -4.93 -2.90
C PRO A 155 21.10 -3.43 -3.14
N SER A 156 20.55 -2.90 -4.25
CA SER A 156 20.65 -1.45 -4.55
C SER A 156 20.03 -0.56 -3.46
N SER A 157 19.12 -1.09 -2.65
CA SER A 157 18.54 -0.35 -1.51
C SER A 157 19.53 -0.12 -0.37
N LEU A 158 20.60 -0.92 -0.28
CA LEU A 158 21.53 -1.02 0.86
C LEU A 158 20.82 -1.47 2.16
N ALA A 159 19.67 -2.14 2.05
CA ALA A 159 18.87 -2.59 3.20
C ALA A 159 18.43 -4.07 3.09
N GLU A 160 18.96 -4.85 2.12
CA GLU A 160 18.62 -6.27 1.94
C GLU A 160 18.85 -7.10 3.22
N GLU A 161 19.89 -6.79 3.99
CA GLU A 161 20.25 -7.53 5.22
C GLU A 161 19.17 -7.47 6.32
N PHE A 162 18.31 -6.47 6.28
CA PHE A 162 17.22 -6.30 7.26
C PHE A 162 15.95 -7.04 6.90
N MET A 163 15.87 -7.67 5.72
CA MET A 163 14.65 -8.30 5.23
C MET A 163 14.26 -9.54 6.04
N ASN A 164 13.00 -9.58 6.45
CA ASN A 164 12.44 -10.73 7.14
C ASN A 164 11.79 -11.69 6.13
N ILE A 165 12.43 -12.84 5.91
CA ILE A 165 11.93 -13.84 4.95
C ILE A 165 10.63 -14.52 5.37
N ASP A 166 10.21 -14.38 6.62
CA ASP A 166 8.95 -14.96 7.08
C ASP A 166 7.73 -14.27 6.47
N ILE A 167 7.90 -13.07 5.87
CA ILE A 167 6.84 -12.42 5.07
C ILE A 167 6.33 -13.33 3.95
N PHE A 168 7.20 -14.16 3.34
CA PHE A 168 6.80 -15.11 2.29
C PHE A 168 5.90 -16.24 2.79
N LYS A 169 5.97 -16.56 4.08
CA LYS A 169 5.17 -17.61 4.72
C LYS A 169 3.82 -17.09 5.21
N VAL A 170 3.78 -15.84 5.70
CA VAL A 170 2.56 -15.25 6.28
C VAL A 170 1.70 -14.56 5.25
N ALA A 171 2.29 -14.13 4.12
CA ALA A 171 1.57 -13.47 3.05
C ALA A 171 0.49 -14.36 2.44
N THR A 172 -0.68 -13.78 2.21
CA THR A 172 -1.89 -14.41 1.66
C THR A 172 -2.03 -14.14 0.17
N GLU A 173 -3.04 -14.72 -0.47
CA GLU A 173 -3.38 -14.45 -1.90
C GLU A 173 -3.80 -13.00 -2.16
N CYS A 174 -4.25 -12.29 -1.12
CA CYS A 174 -4.61 -10.88 -1.21
C CYS A 174 -3.40 -9.95 -1.12
N ASP A 175 -2.29 -10.44 -0.57
CA ASP A 175 -1.10 -9.64 -0.33
C ASP A 175 -0.21 -9.54 -1.58
N LEU A 176 0.70 -8.57 -1.54
CA LEU A 176 1.68 -8.31 -2.58
C LEU A 176 3.09 -8.38 -2.00
N ILE A 177 4.01 -8.98 -2.75
CA ILE A 177 5.45 -8.84 -2.52
C ILE A 177 6.03 -8.08 -3.70
N LYS A 178 6.53 -6.89 -3.43
CA LYS A 178 7.06 -5.96 -4.42
C LYS A 178 8.58 -5.91 -4.33
N PHE A 179 9.24 -5.93 -5.49
CA PHE A 179 10.66 -5.70 -5.64
C PHE A 179 10.87 -4.43 -6.45
N VAL A 180 11.49 -3.43 -5.85
CA VAL A 180 11.92 -2.22 -6.56
C VAL A 180 13.39 -2.38 -6.91
N VAL A 181 13.70 -2.45 -8.21
CA VAL A 181 15.00 -2.86 -8.72
C VAL A 181 15.71 -1.70 -9.42
N GLY A 182 16.97 -1.48 -9.10
CA GLY A 182 17.82 -0.43 -9.68
C GLY A 182 18.95 -0.98 -10.57
N SER A 183 19.18 -2.29 -10.54
CA SER A 183 20.33 -2.92 -11.23
C SER A 183 20.02 -4.36 -11.68
N PRO A 184 20.85 -4.95 -12.56
CA PRO A 184 20.78 -6.37 -12.89
C PRO A 184 20.96 -7.29 -11.67
N GLU A 185 21.79 -6.90 -10.72
CA GLU A 185 22.02 -7.63 -9.46
C GLU A 185 20.75 -7.74 -8.61
N ASP A 186 19.92 -6.69 -8.64
CA ASP A 186 18.61 -6.71 -7.96
C ASP A 186 17.65 -7.72 -8.61
N LEU A 187 17.67 -7.82 -9.94
CA LEU A 187 16.86 -8.80 -10.67
C LEU A 187 17.30 -10.23 -10.35
N ASP A 188 18.61 -10.48 -10.27
CA ASP A 188 19.15 -11.77 -9.84
C ASP A 188 18.81 -12.08 -8.38
N CYS A 189 18.84 -11.08 -7.51
CA CYS A 189 18.39 -11.19 -6.12
C CYS A 189 16.90 -11.56 -6.08
N MET A 190 16.02 -10.82 -6.76
CA MET A 190 14.60 -11.12 -6.84
C MET A 190 14.37 -12.57 -7.29
N ARG A 191 14.96 -12.98 -8.41
CA ARG A 191 14.80 -14.33 -8.96
C ARG A 191 15.26 -15.41 -7.97
N ARG A 192 16.38 -15.21 -7.29
CA ARG A 192 16.91 -16.12 -6.25
C ARG A 192 15.95 -16.21 -5.07
N ILE A 193 15.41 -15.09 -4.60
CA ILE A 193 14.52 -15.02 -3.44
C ILE A 193 13.19 -15.69 -3.73
N ILE A 194 12.52 -15.37 -4.84
CA ILE A 194 11.22 -15.98 -5.18
C ILE A 194 11.34 -17.48 -5.47
N SER A 195 12.49 -17.95 -5.97
CA SER A 195 12.75 -19.38 -6.16
C SER A 195 12.98 -20.11 -4.84
N LYS A 196 13.61 -19.46 -3.87
CA LYS A 196 13.97 -20.08 -2.58
C LYS A 196 12.80 -20.05 -1.58
N TYR A 197 11.98 -19.02 -1.64
CA TYR A 197 10.88 -18.78 -0.70
C TYR A 197 9.54 -18.70 -1.47
N PRO A 198 8.88 -19.86 -1.71
CA PRO A 198 7.60 -19.87 -2.39
C PRO A 198 6.53 -19.14 -1.55
N THR A 199 5.62 -18.47 -2.23
CA THR A 199 4.50 -17.74 -1.62
C THR A 199 3.25 -17.85 -2.48
N VAL A 200 2.07 -17.64 -1.89
CA VAL A 200 0.79 -17.49 -2.58
C VAL A 200 0.49 -16.03 -2.93
N ALA A 201 1.24 -15.09 -2.35
CA ALA A 201 1.10 -13.66 -2.64
C ALA A 201 1.48 -13.34 -4.09
N GLN A 202 0.92 -12.26 -4.61
CA GLN A 202 1.25 -11.75 -5.93
C GLN A 202 2.63 -11.09 -5.90
N ILE A 203 3.46 -11.36 -6.91
CA ILE A 203 4.82 -10.80 -6.99
C ILE A 203 4.86 -9.71 -8.05
N TYR A 204 5.36 -8.53 -7.67
CA TYR A 204 5.52 -7.38 -8.54
C TYR A 204 6.99 -6.94 -8.63
N VAL A 205 7.36 -6.42 -9.79
CA VAL A 205 8.67 -5.78 -10.00
C VAL A 205 8.46 -4.40 -10.63
N SER A 206 9.13 -3.40 -10.06
CA SER A 206 9.11 -2.00 -10.53
C SER A 206 10.55 -1.49 -10.66
N PRO A 207 10.85 -0.61 -11.64
CA PRO A 207 12.15 0.04 -11.70
C PRO A 207 12.31 1.09 -10.60
N VAL A 208 13.50 1.22 -10.02
CA VAL A 208 13.92 2.44 -9.35
C VAL A 208 13.99 3.54 -10.40
N TRP A 209 13.32 4.65 -10.14
CA TRP A 209 13.25 5.76 -11.08
C TRP A 209 14.64 6.25 -11.51
N GLY A 210 14.89 6.26 -12.82
CA GLY A 210 16.14 6.75 -13.39
C GLY A 210 17.37 5.85 -13.23
N GLN A 211 17.25 4.65 -12.61
CA GLN A 211 18.42 3.77 -12.40
C GLN A 211 18.46 2.58 -13.37
N ILE A 212 17.33 2.02 -13.73
CA ILE A 212 17.24 0.90 -14.66
C ILE A 212 16.14 1.14 -15.69
N GLU A 213 16.39 0.75 -16.93
CA GLU A 213 15.41 0.84 -18.00
C GLU A 213 14.32 -0.23 -17.84
N ALA A 214 13.06 0.17 -17.95
CA ALA A 214 11.90 -0.72 -17.86
C ALA A 214 11.98 -1.89 -18.85
N ALA A 215 12.48 -1.63 -20.06
CA ALA A 215 12.66 -2.66 -21.09
C ALA A 215 13.64 -3.75 -20.65
N SER A 216 14.72 -3.40 -19.94
CA SER A 216 15.71 -4.36 -19.42
C SER A 216 15.10 -5.34 -18.42
N ILE A 217 14.17 -4.85 -17.56
CA ILE A 217 13.44 -5.71 -16.63
C ILE A 217 12.56 -6.72 -17.39
N ILE A 218 11.83 -6.25 -18.40
CA ILE A 218 10.96 -7.09 -19.23
C ILE A 218 11.78 -8.14 -19.99
N ASP A 219 12.93 -7.77 -20.55
CA ASP A 219 13.81 -8.72 -21.26
C ASP A 219 14.41 -9.74 -20.29
N TYR A 220 14.75 -9.34 -19.06
CA TYR A 220 15.15 -10.27 -18.00
C TYR A 220 14.03 -11.26 -17.66
N MET A 221 12.79 -10.76 -17.48
CA MET A 221 11.63 -11.62 -17.20
C MET A 221 11.38 -12.65 -18.31
N LYS A 222 11.52 -12.25 -19.59
CA LYS A 222 11.41 -13.17 -20.72
C LYS A 222 12.54 -14.19 -20.72
N THR A 223 13.79 -13.76 -20.51
CA THR A 223 14.97 -14.64 -20.51
C THR A 223 14.86 -15.75 -19.48
N TYR A 224 14.37 -15.43 -18.30
CA TYR A 224 14.24 -16.38 -17.19
C TYR A 224 12.82 -16.95 -17.02
N ASN A 225 11.90 -16.68 -17.98
CA ASN A 225 10.52 -17.18 -17.98
C ASN A 225 9.77 -16.92 -16.65
N LEU A 226 9.86 -15.70 -16.13
CA LEU A 226 9.25 -15.30 -14.86
C LEU A 226 7.74 -15.01 -15.01
N GLN A 227 6.95 -16.04 -15.34
CA GLN A 227 5.52 -15.92 -15.67
C GLN A 227 4.65 -15.48 -14.48
N ASN A 228 5.10 -15.72 -13.24
CA ASN A 228 4.38 -15.39 -12.01
C ASN A 228 4.74 -13.99 -11.46
N VAL A 229 5.65 -13.28 -12.13
CA VAL A 229 6.05 -11.92 -11.74
C VAL A 229 5.32 -10.92 -12.63
N ARG A 230 4.73 -9.90 -12.02
CA ARG A 230 4.07 -8.79 -12.73
C ARG A 230 4.99 -7.59 -12.79
N PHE A 231 5.28 -7.12 -14.00
CA PHE A 231 5.94 -5.83 -14.19
C PHE A 231 4.97 -4.69 -13.95
N GLN A 232 5.44 -3.62 -13.29
CA GLN A 232 4.66 -2.42 -13.02
C GLN A 232 5.53 -1.17 -13.08
N LEU A 233 4.96 -0.06 -13.53
CA LEU A 233 5.54 1.27 -13.40
C LEU A 233 4.92 1.99 -12.19
N GLN A 234 5.69 2.87 -11.57
CA GLN A 234 5.21 3.81 -10.55
C GLN A 234 4.50 4.96 -11.27
N ILE A 235 3.18 4.83 -11.53
CA ILE A 235 2.47 5.79 -12.41
C ILE A 235 2.43 7.20 -11.86
N HIS A 236 2.47 7.38 -10.55
CA HIS A 236 2.52 8.71 -9.93
C HIS A 236 3.74 9.51 -10.40
N LYS A 237 4.89 8.87 -10.66
CA LYS A 237 6.12 9.52 -11.19
C LYS A 237 6.01 9.94 -12.66
N PHE A 238 4.95 9.52 -13.36
CA PHE A 238 4.66 9.96 -14.74
C PHE A 238 3.55 11.01 -14.79
N VAL A 239 2.69 11.05 -13.76
CA VAL A 239 1.57 12.01 -13.66
C VAL A 239 2.03 13.32 -13.05
N TRP A 240 2.90 13.26 -12.05
CA TRP A 240 3.45 14.42 -11.35
C TRP A 240 4.98 14.45 -11.43
N ASP A 241 5.58 15.50 -10.90
CA ASP A 241 7.01 15.54 -10.68
C ASP A 241 7.41 14.36 -9.77
N PRO A 242 8.47 13.59 -10.13
CA PRO A 242 8.87 12.42 -9.34
C PRO A 242 9.16 12.70 -7.86
N ASP A 243 9.51 13.96 -7.52
CA ASP A 243 9.81 14.40 -6.17
C ASP A 243 8.62 15.13 -5.49
N ALA A 244 7.45 15.16 -6.15
CA ALA A 244 6.25 15.78 -5.59
C ALA A 244 5.78 15.05 -4.33
N LYS A 245 5.30 15.83 -3.35
CA LYS A 245 4.75 15.32 -2.09
C LYS A 245 3.23 15.51 -2.06
N GLY A 246 2.52 14.61 -1.38
CA GLY A 246 1.07 14.71 -1.21
C GLY A 246 0.26 14.52 -2.50
N VAL A 247 0.80 13.76 -3.46
CA VAL A 247 0.21 13.50 -4.78
C VAL A 247 0.04 12.01 -5.05
#